data_b3b8e084fc93367b64b6d489d06685d0
#
_entry.id   b3b8e084fc93367b64b6d489d06685d0
#
_cell.length_a   1.000
_cell.length_b   1.000
_cell.length_c   1.000
_cell.angle_alpha   90.00
_cell.angle_beta   90.00
_cell.angle_gamma   90.00
#
_symmetry.space_group_name_H-M   'P 1'
#
loop_
_entity.id
_entity.type
_entity.pdbx_description
1 polymer ?
#
loop_
_entity_poly.entity_id
_entity_poly.type
_entity_poly.pdbx_seq_one_letter_code
_entity_poly.pdbx_strand_id
1 'polypeptide(L)'
;MENILFNYFPNTANIIWIFLKIIAIVIPLMISVAYLTYFERKVIGFMQGRIGPNRVGYFGLLQPIADALKLMFKEIILPTKSNKFLFFLAPILTIAPAFAAWAVIPFNIDLVLADVNAGLLYVLAMTSVAVYGVIIAGWASNSKYAFLGSLRSAAQIVSYEIAMGFSLVGVLMCANSLNLSQIVLGQSGGMSQWYIWPLFPLFIIYFISAVAETNRAPFDVSEGESEIVAGFHVEYSGMAFAVFFLAEYANMILVSMLAALMFLGGWLSPVEFLPNGAPWLFIKVGFLLFFFLWFRATFPRYRYDQIMRLGWKVFIPITLVWIVFIGIMMQTSYKGMFH
;
A
#
# COMPACT_ATOMS: atom_id res chain seq x y z
N MET A 1 -23.67 3.65 26.06
CA MET A 1 -24.48 3.67 24.84
C MET A 1 -24.58 2.30 24.18
N GLU A 2 -23.55 1.46 24.23
CA GLU A 2 -23.58 0.06 23.75
C GLU A 2 -24.71 -0.77 24.33
N ASN A 3 -24.86 -0.79 25.64
CA ASN A 3 -25.82 -1.71 26.33
C ASN A 3 -27.30 -1.43 26.04
N ILE A 4 -27.70 -0.23 25.64
CA ILE A 4 -29.14 0.12 25.45
C ILE A 4 -29.59 -0.31 24.05
N LEU A 5 -28.79 -0.07 22.99
CA LEU A 5 -29.14 -0.47 21.63
C LEU A 5 -29.07 -1.99 21.40
N PHE A 6 -28.13 -2.68 22.04
CA PHE A 6 -28.00 -4.14 21.96
C PHE A 6 -29.16 -4.92 22.53
N ASN A 7 -29.82 -4.39 23.58
CA ASN A 7 -30.95 -5.09 24.23
C ASN A 7 -32.25 -5.03 23.43
N TYR A 8 -32.48 -3.97 22.63
CA TYR A 8 -33.75 -3.80 21.91
C TYR A 8 -33.71 -4.30 20.45
N PHE A 9 -32.57 -4.16 19.77
CA PHE A 9 -32.40 -4.57 18.36
C PHE A 9 -30.99 -5.15 18.12
N PRO A 10 -30.69 -6.37 18.56
CA PRO A 10 -29.33 -6.89 18.54
C PRO A 10 -28.71 -6.94 17.14
N ASN A 11 -29.49 -7.33 16.13
CA ASN A 11 -28.96 -7.43 14.75
C ASN A 11 -28.71 -6.07 14.10
N THR A 12 -29.61 -5.11 14.28
CA THR A 12 -29.45 -3.75 13.71
C THR A 12 -28.38 -2.95 14.43
N ALA A 13 -28.25 -3.10 15.76
CA ALA A 13 -27.22 -2.48 16.56
C ALA A 13 -25.83 -2.98 16.14
N ASN A 14 -25.66 -4.27 15.90
CA ASN A 14 -24.42 -4.85 15.41
C ASN A 14 -24.02 -4.29 14.03
N ILE A 15 -24.97 -4.19 13.10
CA ILE A 15 -24.73 -3.64 11.76
C ILE A 15 -24.29 -2.16 11.85
N ILE A 16 -25.00 -1.36 12.66
CA ILE A 16 -24.65 0.06 12.86
C ILE A 16 -23.24 0.18 13.46
N TRP A 17 -22.89 -0.67 14.44
CA TRP A 17 -21.59 -0.66 15.08
C TRP A 17 -20.46 -1.02 14.12
N ILE A 18 -20.65 -2.04 13.29
CA ILE A 18 -19.69 -2.40 12.22
C ILE A 18 -19.53 -1.24 11.23
N PHE A 19 -20.62 -0.62 10.82
CA PHE A 19 -20.59 0.51 9.90
C PHE A 19 -19.82 1.71 10.48
N LEU A 20 -20.01 2.01 11.77
CA LEU A 20 -19.25 3.06 12.46
C LEU A 20 -17.75 2.74 12.53
N LYS A 21 -17.38 1.48 12.78
CA LYS A 21 -15.98 1.05 12.76
C LYS A 21 -15.36 1.20 11.36
N ILE A 22 -16.09 0.85 10.31
CA ILE A 22 -15.64 1.03 8.93
C ILE A 22 -15.40 2.52 8.64
N ILE A 23 -16.34 3.38 8.98
CA ILE A 23 -16.21 4.84 8.80
C ILE A 23 -15.01 5.38 9.59
N ALA A 24 -14.80 4.91 10.81
CA ALA A 24 -13.68 5.31 11.66
C ALA A 24 -12.32 4.93 11.08
N ILE A 25 -12.24 3.94 10.18
CA ILE A 25 -11.00 3.59 9.45
C ILE A 25 -10.93 4.38 8.13
N VAL A 26 -12.01 4.39 7.36
CA VAL A 26 -12.02 4.95 5.99
C VAL A 26 -11.82 6.47 6.00
N ILE A 27 -12.46 7.20 6.91
CA ILE A 27 -12.33 8.68 6.95
C ILE A 27 -10.89 9.11 7.26
N PRO A 28 -10.21 8.63 8.33
CA PRO A 28 -8.81 8.97 8.57
C PRO A 28 -7.88 8.54 7.44
N LEU A 29 -8.15 7.39 6.80
CA LEU A 29 -7.39 6.93 5.64
C LEU A 29 -7.53 7.90 4.47
N MET A 30 -8.74 8.32 4.12
CA MET A 30 -8.99 9.31 3.06
C MET A 30 -8.28 10.64 3.34
N ILE A 31 -8.34 11.11 4.59
CA ILE A 31 -7.63 12.31 5.02
C ILE A 31 -6.12 12.11 4.89
N SER A 32 -5.59 10.97 5.33
CA SER A 32 -4.17 10.63 5.23
C SER A 32 -3.70 10.61 3.77
N VAL A 33 -4.47 10.01 2.86
CA VAL A 33 -4.20 10.00 1.42
C VAL A 33 -4.17 11.43 0.86
N ALA A 34 -5.15 12.25 1.20
CA ALA A 34 -5.21 13.65 0.76
C ALA A 34 -3.98 14.45 1.24
N TYR A 35 -3.62 14.34 2.51
CA TYR A 35 -2.45 15.04 3.06
C TYR A 35 -1.13 14.44 2.61
N LEU A 36 -1.06 13.14 2.27
CA LEU A 36 0.15 12.54 1.71
C LEU A 36 0.53 13.20 0.38
N THR A 37 -0.46 13.57 -0.47
CA THR A 37 -0.19 14.34 -1.70
C THR A 37 0.38 15.72 -1.41
N TYR A 38 -0.05 16.37 -0.35
CA TYR A 38 0.48 17.65 0.09
C TYR A 38 1.93 17.51 0.60
N PHE A 39 2.18 16.53 1.48
CA PHE A 39 3.51 16.24 2.00
C PHE A 39 4.49 15.91 0.89
N GLU A 40 4.07 15.12 -0.09
CA GLU A 40 4.90 14.79 -1.25
C GLU A 40 5.35 16.06 -1.99
N ARG A 41 4.42 16.95 -2.34
CA ARG A 41 4.75 18.21 -3.01
C ARG A 41 5.63 19.13 -2.16
N LYS A 42 5.48 19.13 -0.85
CA LYS A 42 6.33 19.89 0.10
C LYS A 42 7.74 19.31 0.17
N VAL A 43 7.87 18.02 0.43
CA VAL A 43 9.16 17.34 0.58
C VAL A 43 9.98 17.44 -0.72
N ILE A 44 9.36 17.13 -1.87
CA ILE A 44 10.03 17.28 -3.17
C ILE A 44 10.40 18.75 -3.43
N GLY A 45 9.51 19.69 -3.08
CA GLY A 45 9.81 21.12 -3.20
C GLY A 45 11.06 21.52 -2.42
N PHE A 46 11.15 21.14 -1.16
CA PHE A 46 12.33 21.43 -0.32
C PHE A 46 13.60 20.76 -0.85
N MET A 47 13.53 19.52 -1.30
CA MET A 47 14.67 18.82 -1.91
C MET A 47 15.16 19.52 -3.20
N GLN A 48 14.26 20.16 -3.93
CA GLN A 48 14.55 20.92 -5.16
C GLN A 48 14.90 22.39 -4.90
N GLY A 49 15.05 22.82 -3.66
CA GLY A 49 15.33 24.21 -3.29
C GLY A 49 14.18 25.18 -3.55
N ARG A 50 12.93 24.71 -3.67
CA ARG A 50 11.73 25.53 -3.90
C ARG A 50 10.69 25.31 -2.82
N ILE A 51 9.82 26.32 -2.62
CA ILE A 51 8.69 26.21 -1.70
C ILE A 51 7.56 25.46 -2.42
N GLY A 52 7.10 24.35 -1.84
CA GLY A 52 5.91 23.62 -2.31
C GLY A 52 4.63 24.45 -2.17
N PRO A 53 3.42 23.84 -2.28
CA PRO A 53 2.14 24.54 -2.15
C PRO A 53 2.07 25.41 -0.88
N ASN A 54 1.80 26.71 -1.00
CA ASN A 54 1.75 27.65 0.12
C ASN A 54 0.65 28.71 0.02
N ARG A 55 -0.13 28.73 -1.08
CA ARG A 55 -1.11 29.81 -1.36
C ARG A 55 -2.52 29.52 -0.89
N VAL A 56 -2.96 28.26 -0.92
CA VAL A 56 -4.34 27.88 -0.57
C VAL A 56 -4.40 27.55 0.92
N GLY A 57 -4.93 28.47 1.72
CA GLY A 57 -4.97 28.39 3.16
C GLY A 57 -3.60 28.62 3.83
N TYR A 58 -3.55 28.45 5.16
CA TYR A 58 -2.33 28.64 5.93
C TYR A 58 -1.27 27.61 5.51
N PHE A 59 -0.12 28.07 5.03
CA PHE A 59 0.97 27.23 4.48
C PHE A 59 0.56 26.23 3.38
N GLY A 60 -0.59 26.40 2.72
CA GLY A 60 -1.07 25.51 1.68
C GLY A 60 -1.84 24.28 2.17
N LEU A 61 -2.23 24.23 3.46
CA LEU A 61 -2.93 23.08 4.06
C LEU A 61 -4.28 22.74 3.40
N LEU A 62 -4.94 23.74 2.80
CA LEU A 62 -6.21 23.54 2.09
C LEU A 62 -6.04 23.11 0.63
N GLN A 63 -4.80 22.96 0.16
CA GLN A 63 -4.54 22.54 -1.23
C GLN A 63 -5.14 21.18 -1.59
N PRO A 64 -5.05 20.12 -0.76
CA PRO A 64 -5.68 18.83 -1.06
C PRO A 64 -7.20 18.94 -1.22
N ILE A 65 -7.85 19.77 -0.41
CA ILE A 65 -9.30 20.00 -0.48
C ILE A 65 -9.66 20.72 -1.80
N ALA A 66 -8.88 21.73 -2.17
CA ALA A 66 -9.09 22.45 -3.44
C ALA A 66 -8.90 21.52 -4.65
N ASP A 67 -7.88 20.65 -4.62
CA ASP A 67 -7.62 19.65 -5.66
C ASP A 67 -8.77 18.62 -5.73
N ALA A 68 -9.29 18.14 -4.59
CA ALA A 68 -10.44 17.25 -4.55
C ALA A 68 -11.70 17.90 -5.10
N LEU A 69 -12.05 19.12 -4.69
CA LEU A 69 -13.20 19.86 -5.21
C LEU A 69 -13.08 20.09 -6.72
N LYS A 70 -11.91 20.48 -7.20
CA LYS A 70 -11.65 20.63 -8.64
C LYS A 70 -11.99 19.35 -9.41
N LEU A 71 -11.57 18.17 -8.93
CA LEU A 71 -11.80 16.90 -9.59
C LEU A 71 -13.27 16.45 -9.49
N MET A 72 -13.96 16.78 -8.38
CA MET A 72 -15.38 16.49 -8.20
C MET A 72 -16.28 17.29 -9.17
N PHE A 73 -15.96 18.56 -9.43
CA PHE A 73 -16.74 19.41 -10.33
C PHE A 73 -16.30 19.32 -11.79
N LYS A 74 -15.19 18.62 -12.07
CA LYS A 74 -14.73 18.43 -13.44
C LYS A 74 -15.56 17.36 -14.15
N GLU A 75 -15.96 17.65 -15.39
CA GLU A 75 -16.74 16.75 -16.24
C GLU A 75 -15.99 15.43 -16.50
N ILE A 76 -16.72 14.30 -16.43
CA ILE A 76 -16.23 12.98 -16.79
C ILE A 76 -16.47 12.78 -18.29
N ILE A 77 -15.40 12.78 -19.06
CA ILE A 77 -15.42 12.59 -20.51
C ILE A 77 -15.33 11.10 -20.80
N LEU A 78 -16.27 10.60 -21.60
CA LEU A 78 -16.29 9.21 -22.06
C LEU A 78 -15.90 9.16 -23.54
N PRO A 79 -14.84 8.44 -23.91
CA PRO A 79 -14.49 8.24 -25.32
C PRO A 79 -15.62 7.55 -26.07
N THR A 80 -15.91 7.99 -27.29
CA THR A 80 -17.08 7.51 -28.09
C THR A 80 -17.04 6.01 -28.38
N LYS A 81 -15.83 5.43 -28.50
CA LYS A 81 -15.59 4.00 -28.78
C LYS A 81 -15.27 3.17 -27.54
N SER A 82 -15.37 3.74 -26.34
CA SER A 82 -15.12 3.03 -25.09
C SER A 82 -16.30 2.14 -24.68
N ASN A 83 -16.03 1.05 -23.96
CA ASN A 83 -17.05 0.29 -23.28
C ASN A 83 -17.43 0.98 -21.96
N LYS A 84 -18.59 1.63 -21.92
CA LYS A 84 -19.04 2.45 -20.80
C LYS A 84 -19.12 1.70 -19.48
N PHE A 85 -19.61 0.46 -19.48
CA PHE A 85 -19.74 -0.35 -18.28
C PHE A 85 -18.37 -0.67 -17.68
N LEU A 86 -17.44 -1.19 -18.48
CA LEU A 86 -16.09 -1.52 -18.04
C LEU A 86 -15.30 -0.26 -17.66
N PHE A 87 -15.55 0.86 -18.32
CA PHE A 87 -14.89 2.13 -18.02
C PHE A 87 -15.19 2.63 -16.60
N PHE A 88 -16.44 2.50 -16.13
CA PHE A 88 -16.81 2.85 -14.76
C PHE A 88 -16.48 1.74 -13.75
N LEU A 89 -16.46 0.47 -14.17
CA LEU A 89 -16.13 -0.64 -13.30
C LEU A 89 -14.63 -0.64 -12.89
N ALA A 90 -13.76 -0.22 -13.80
CA ALA A 90 -12.30 -0.27 -13.56
C ALA A 90 -11.84 0.56 -12.34
N PRO A 91 -12.23 1.84 -12.16
CA PRO A 91 -11.89 2.59 -10.94
C PRO A 91 -12.45 1.94 -9.66
N ILE A 92 -13.63 1.33 -9.72
CA ILE A 92 -14.24 0.64 -8.57
C ILE A 92 -13.41 -0.58 -8.19
N LEU A 93 -12.94 -1.36 -9.19
CA LEU A 93 -12.11 -2.54 -8.96
C LEU A 93 -10.71 -2.19 -8.43
N THR A 94 -10.22 -0.99 -8.61
CA THR A 94 -8.95 -0.56 -8.00
C THR A 94 -9.14 -0.08 -6.58
N ILE A 95 -10.18 0.73 -6.29
CA ILE A 95 -10.35 1.36 -4.99
C ILE A 95 -11.00 0.43 -3.96
N ALA A 96 -11.97 -0.41 -4.35
CA ALA A 96 -12.70 -1.25 -3.43
C ALA A 96 -11.78 -2.28 -2.73
N PRO A 97 -10.88 -3.02 -3.41
CA PRO A 97 -9.92 -3.88 -2.76
C PRO A 97 -8.91 -3.11 -1.88
N ALA A 98 -8.46 -1.93 -2.33
CA ALA A 98 -7.55 -1.09 -1.57
C ALA A 98 -8.12 -0.70 -0.20
N PHE A 99 -9.43 -0.40 -0.11
CA PHE A 99 -10.09 -0.16 1.17
C PHE A 99 -10.45 -1.44 1.92
N ALA A 100 -10.85 -2.50 1.22
CA ALA A 100 -11.20 -3.77 1.85
C ALA A 100 -10.02 -4.40 2.60
N ALA A 101 -8.79 -4.24 2.10
CA ALA A 101 -7.58 -4.73 2.75
C ALA A 101 -7.40 -4.20 4.19
N TRP A 102 -7.90 -2.99 4.48
CA TRP A 102 -7.83 -2.39 5.82
C TRP A 102 -8.69 -3.09 6.88
N ALA A 103 -9.61 -3.96 6.49
CA ALA A 103 -10.47 -4.67 7.43
C ALA A 103 -9.68 -5.60 8.38
N VAL A 104 -8.54 -6.13 7.94
CA VAL A 104 -7.73 -7.08 8.72
C VAL A 104 -6.46 -6.47 9.30
N ILE A 105 -6.19 -5.19 9.04
CA ILE A 105 -5.00 -4.49 9.54
C ILE A 105 -5.20 -4.15 11.03
N PRO A 106 -4.36 -4.67 11.94
CA PRO A 106 -4.42 -4.33 13.34
C PRO A 106 -3.66 -3.03 13.61
N PHE A 107 -4.31 -2.07 14.26
CA PHE A 107 -3.69 -0.83 14.73
C PHE A 107 -3.14 -0.97 16.15
N ASN A 108 -3.72 -1.88 16.94
CA ASN A 108 -3.30 -2.28 18.28
C ASN A 108 -3.85 -3.69 18.55
N ILE A 109 -3.51 -4.29 19.70
CA ILE A 109 -3.98 -5.61 20.13
C ILE A 109 -5.51 -5.76 19.98
N ASP A 110 -6.28 -4.77 20.46
CA ASP A 110 -7.75 -4.80 20.47
C ASP A 110 -8.38 -3.96 19.36
N LEU A 111 -7.58 -3.30 18.54
CA LEU A 111 -8.05 -2.35 17.54
C LEU A 111 -7.88 -2.91 16.14
N VAL A 112 -8.70 -3.91 15.82
CA VAL A 112 -8.83 -4.52 14.50
C VAL A 112 -10.32 -4.64 14.15
N LEU A 113 -10.68 -4.48 12.88
CA LEU A 113 -12.06 -4.61 12.45
C LEU A 113 -12.47 -6.09 12.36
N ALA A 114 -11.62 -6.91 11.76
CA ALA A 114 -11.81 -8.35 11.63
C ALA A 114 -10.48 -9.07 11.90
N ASP A 115 -10.39 -9.78 13.02
CA ASP A 115 -9.25 -10.64 13.33
C ASP A 115 -9.42 -11.99 12.65
N VAL A 116 -8.70 -12.18 11.53
CA VAL A 116 -8.80 -13.38 10.69
C VAL A 116 -7.46 -14.10 10.72
N ASN A 117 -7.49 -15.42 10.96
CA ASN A 117 -6.28 -16.25 11.00
C ASN A 117 -5.48 -16.24 9.69
N ALA A 118 -6.12 -15.96 8.55
CA ALA A 118 -5.48 -15.82 7.24
C ALA A 118 -5.38 -14.34 6.79
N GLY A 119 -5.20 -13.40 7.72
CA GLY A 119 -5.23 -11.97 7.45
C GLY A 119 -4.24 -11.54 6.38
N LEU A 120 -3.01 -12.07 6.40
CA LEU A 120 -2.01 -11.74 5.38
C LEU A 120 -2.43 -12.19 3.98
N LEU A 121 -2.97 -13.42 3.85
CA LEU A 121 -3.45 -13.92 2.55
C LEU A 121 -4.62 -13.09 2.03
N TYR A 122 -5.49 -12.64 2.91
CA TYR A 122 -6.59 -11.74 2.53
C TYR A 122 -6.07 -10.42 1.95
N VAL A 123 -5.07 -9.80 2.58
CA VAL A 123 -4.48 -8.55 2.05
C VAL A 123 -3.85 -8.78 0.68
N LEU A 124 -3.03 -9.83 0.51
CA LEU A 124 -2.42 -10.16 -0.78
C LEU A 124 -3.47 -10.47 -1.86
N ALA A 125 -4.56 -11.15 -1.51
CA ALA A 125 -5.65 -11.39 -2.45
C ALA A 125 -6.34 -10.08 -2.88
N MET A 126 -6.52 -9.11 -1.96
CA MET A 126 -7.12 -7.82 -2.31
C MET A 126 -6.20 -6.99 -3.20
N THR A 127 -4.89 -6.96 -2.94
CA THR A 127 -3.94 -6.25 -3.83
C THR A 127 -3.93 -6.86 -5.22
N SER A 128 -3.93 -8.19 -5.35
CA SER A 128 -4.01 -8.90 -6.63
C SER A 128 -5.29 -8.58 -7.42
N VAL A 129 -6.45 -8.46 -6.74
CA VAL A 129 -7.72 -8.06 -7.40
C VAL A 129 -7.64 -6.64 -7.94
N ALA A 130 -6.95 -5.72 -7.27
CA ALA A 130 -6.81 -4.34 -7.73
C ALA A 130 -6.11 -4.21 -9.09
N VAL A 131 -5.21 -5.15 -9.43
CA VAL A 131 -4.51 -5.19 -10.73
C VAL A 131 -5.48 -5.33 -11.92
N TYR A 132 -6.57 -6.08 -11.74
CA TYR A 132 -7.58 -6.21 -12.79
C TYR A 132 -8.26 -4.89 -13.11
N GLY A 133 -8.39 -3.99 -12.14
CA GLY A 133 -8.90 -2.65 -12.37
C GLY A 133 -8.04 -1.87 -13.37
N VAL A 134 -6.71 -1.96 -13.26
CA VAL A 134 -5.75 -1.33 -14.18
C VAL A 134 -5.83 -1.95 -15.59
N ILE A 135 -5.90 -3.28 -15.68
CA ILE A 135 -6.02 -3.98 -16.97
C ILE A 135 -7.32 -3.59 -17.68
N ILE A 136 -8.44 -3.63 -16.96
CA ILE A 136 -9.75 -3.28 -17.50
C ILE A 136 -9.82 -1.81 -17.91
N ALA A 137 -9.19 -0.90 -17.16
CA ALA A 137 -9.12 0.52 -17.49
C ALA A 137 -8.49 0.75 -18.87
N GLY A 138 -7.34 0.14 -19.12
CA GLY A 138 -6.69 0.25 -20.43
C GLY A 138 -7.49 -0.38 -21.56
N TRP A 139 -8.12 -1.52 -21.31
CA TRP A 139 -8.95 -2.19 -22.30
C TRP A 139 -10.22 -1.40 -22.61
N ALA A 140 -10.95 -0.97 -21.59
CA ALA A 140 -12.22 -0.25 -21.72
C ALA A 140 -12.08 1.09 -22.47
N SER A 141 -10.93 1.74 -22.36
CA SER A 141 -10.63 3.03 -23.01
C SER A 141 -10.57 2.93 -24.54
N ASN A 142 -10.35 1.75 -25.10
CA ASN A 142 -10.17 1.49 -26.54
C ASN A 142 -9.12 2.42 -27.19
N SER A 143 -8.09 2.76 -26.44
CA SER A 143 -6.94 3.58 -26.87
C SER A 143 -5.67 2.71 -26.88
N LYS A 144 -4.87 2.86 -27.94
CA LYS A 144 -3.62 2.08 -28.10
C LYS A 144 -2.63 2.37 -26.97
N TYR A 145 -2.50 3.62 -26.54
CA TYR A 145 -1.59 4.04 -25.48
C TYR A 145 -2.07 3.55 -24.11
N ALA A 146 -3.37 3.69 -23.82
CA ALA A 146 -3.94 3.18 -22.57
C ALA A 146 -3.80 1.66 -22.45
N PHE A 147 -4.02 0.92 -23.53
CA PHE A 147 -3.87 -0.53 -23.55
C PHE A 147 -2.41 -0.98 -23.36
N LEU A 148 -1.46 -0.34 -24.04
CA LEU A 148 -0.02 -0.65 -23.84
C LEU A 148 0.44 -0.28 -22.43
N GLY A 149 -0.03 0.85 -21.88
CA GLY A 149 0.26 1.27 -20.51
C GLY A 149 -0.26 0.27 -19.48
N SER A 150 -1.49 -0.19 -19.64
CA SER A 150 -2.09 -1.18 -18.72
C SER A 150 -1.38 -2.53 -18.75
N LEU A 151 -0.97 -3.02 -19.92
CA LEU A 151 -0.21 -4.27 -20.03
C LEU A 151 1.18 -4.17 -19.37
N ARG A 152 1.88 -3.03 -19.54
CA ARG A 152 3.16 -2.79 -18.88
C ARG A 152 3.00 -2.70 -17.36
N SER A 153 1.99 -1.98 -16.88
CA SER A 153 1.67 -1.88 -15.47
C SER A 153 1.33 -3.25 -14.85
N ALA A 154 0.45 -4.01 -15.49
CA ALA A 154 0.07 -5.34 -15.02
C ALA A 154 1.27 -6.30 -14.95
N ALA A 155 2.11 -6.33 -15.97
CA ALA A 155 3.31 -7.16 -15.97
C ALA A 155 4.30 -6.76 -14.86
N GLN A 156 4.47 -5.46 -14.60
CA GLN A 156 5.28 -4.94 -13.51
C GLN A 156 4.70 -5.37 -12.16
N ILE A 157 3.43 -5.05 -11.88
CA ILE A 157 2.79 -5.35 -10.59
C ILE A 157 2.89 -6.85 -10.29
N VAL A 158 2.48 -7.73 -11.21
CA VAL A 158 2.53 -9.19 -11.02
C VAL A 158 3.95 -9.68 -10.72
N SER A 159 4.96 -9.16 -11.42
CA SER A 159 6.36 -9.56 -11.21
C SER A 159 6.87 -9.20 -9.82
N TYR A 160 6.53 -8.02 -9.34
CA TYR A 160 6.98 -7.53 -8.03
C TYR A 160 6.11 -8.05 -6.88
N GLU A 161 4.83 -8.32 -7.12
CA GLU A 161 3.94 -8.99 -6.16
C GLU A 161 4.46 -10.39 -5.81
N ILE A 162 4.97 -11.16 -6.78
CA ILE A 162 5.60 -12.46 -6.54
C ILE A 162 6.84 -12.31 -5.64
N ALA A 163 7.74 -11.35 -5.93
CA ALA A 163 8.94 -11.12 -5.15
C ALA A 163 8.60 -10.65 -3.72
N MET A 164 7.58 -9.78 -3.58
CA MET A 164 7.07 -9.31 -2.30
C MET A 164 6.44 -10.47 -1.50
N GLY A 165 5.63 -11.31 -2.14
CA GLY A 165 5.04 -12.49 -1.54
C GLY A 165 6.09 -13.44 -0.98
N PHE A 166 7.15 -13.75 -1.72
CA PHE A 166 8.28 -14.56 -1.21
C PHE A 166 8.99 -13.89 -0.03
N SER A 167 9.16 -12.57 -0.04
CA SER A 167 9.74 -11.86 1.10
C SER A 167 8.90 -12.03 2.37
N LEU A 168 7.56 -12.00 2.22
CA LEU A 168 6.62 -12.22 3.32
C LEU A 168 6.60 -13.68 3.81
N VAL A 169 6.83 -14.66 2.93
CA VAL A 169 6.99 -16.07 3.34
C VAL A 169 8.11 -16.22 4.36
N GLY A 170 9.23 -15.50 4.22
CA GLY A 170 10.30 -15.49 5.22
C GLY A 170 9.81 -15.05 6.61
N VAL A 171 8.95 -14.03 6.67
CA VAL A 171 8.33 -13.57 7.92
C VAL A 171 7.38 -14.63 8.48
N LEU A 172 6.56 -15.26 7.62
CA LEU A 172 5.63 -16.32 8.05
C LEU A 172 6.36 -17.52 8.64
N MET A 173 7.52 -17.87 8.11
CA MET A 173 8.34 -18.94 8.66
C MET A 173 8.79 -18.60 10.08
N CYS A 174 9.26 -17.37 10.33
CA CYS A 174 9.67 -16.93 11.65
C CYS A 174 8.50 -16.85 12.64
N ALA A 175 7.39 -16.28 12.22
CA ALA A 175 6.20 -16.05 13.06
C ALA A 175 5.34 -17.31 13.27
N ASN A 176 5.47 -18.31 12.39
CA ASN A 176 4.64 -19.53 12.36
C ASN A 176 3.12 -19.25 12.42
N SER A 177 2.68 -18.11 11.90
CA SER A 177 1.27 -17.66 11.88
C SER A 177 1.00 -16.80 10.64
N LEU A 178 -0.26 -16.86 10.14
CA LEU A 178 -0.77 -15.98 9.07
C LEU A 178 -1.60 -14.81 9.64
N ASN A 179 -1.83 -14.80 10.94
CA ASN A 179 -2.57 -13.75 11.62
C ASN A 179 -1.65 -12.56 11.90
N LEU A 180 -2.05 -11.37 11.41
CA LEU A 180 -1.25 -10.15 11.51
C LEU A 180 -0.96 -9.74 12.96
N SER A 181 -1.93 -9.89 13.86
CA SER A 181 -1.76 -9.56 15.28
C SER A 181 -0.74 -10.50 15.95
N GLN A 182 -0.80 -11.80 15.65
CA GLN A 182 0.14 -12.78 16.19
C GLN A 182 1.56 -12.56 15.66
N ILE A 183 1.73 -12.18 14.39
CA ILE A 183 3.03 -11.87 13.80
C ILE A 183 3.69 -10.69 14.53
N VAL A 184 2.92 -9.67 14.90
CA VAL A 184 3.45 -8.54 15.68
C VAL A 184 3.80 -8.96 17.10
N LEU A 185 2.94 -9.75 17.76
CA LEU A 185 3.22 -10.26 19.12
C LEU A 185 4.46 -11.14 19.18
N GLY A 186 4.74 -11.88 18.11
CA GLY A 186 5.98 -12.68 18.01
C GLY A 186 7.26 -11.84 17.97
N GLN A 187 7.16 -10.51 17.77
CA GLN A 187 8.29 -9.58 17.79
C GLN A 187 8.43 -8.83 19.13
N SER A 188 7.73 -9.26 20.18
CA SER A 188 7.78 -8.65 21.52
C SER A 188 9.17 -8.87 22.16
N GLY A 189 9.67 -7.86 22.90
CA GLY A 189 10.98 -7.94 23.58
C GLY A 189 11.98 -6.87 23.09
N GLY A 190 11.48 -5.76 22.55
CA GLY A 190 12.29 -4.63 22.12
C GLY A 190 12.80 -4.74 20.69
N MET A 191 13.53 -3.71 20.25
CA MET A 191 14.00 -3.58 18.86
C MET A 191 14.91 -4.72 18.41
N SER A 192 15.62 -5.38 19.31
CA SER A 192 16.54 -6.49 19.00
C SER A 192 15.82 -7.75 18.51
N GLN A 193 14.54 -7.92 18.88
CA GLN A 193 13.75 -9.11 18.52
C GLN A 193 12.88 -8.89 17.27
N TRP A 194 12.98 -7.74 16.63
CA TRP A 194 12.23 -7.48 15.39
C TRP A 194 12.76 -8.33 14.25
N TYR A 195 11.85 -8.80 13.40
CA TYR A 195 12.20 -9.65 12.25
C TYR A 195 13.04 -8.93 11.19
N ILE A 196 13.20 -7.62 11.27
CA ILE A 196 14.08 -6.89 10.34
C ILE A 196 15.53 -7.39 10.40
N TRP A 197 16.03 -7.80 11.55
CA TRP A 197 17.44 -8.19 11.70
C TRP A 197 17.77 -9.50 10.97
N PRO A 198 17.08 -10.62 11.23
CA PRO A 198 17.34 -11.87 10.51
C PRO A 198 16.86 -11.84 9.07
N LEU A 199 15.87 -10.98 8.73
CA LEU A 199 15.26 -10.90 7.42
C LEU A 199 15.64 -9.62 6.67
N PHE A 200 16.74 -8.97 7.02
CA PHE A 200 17.14 -7.68 6.43
C PHE A 200 17.17 -7.67 4.89
N PRO A 201 17.74 -8.68 4.19
CA PRO A 201 17.68 -8.73 2.73
C PRO A 201 16.26 -8.84 2.18
N LEU A 202 15.38 -9.60 2.85
CA LEU A 202 13.99 -9.73 2.46
C LEU A 202 13.21 -8.42 2.69
N PHE A 203 13.52 -7.68 3.76
CA PHE A 203 12.94 -6.36 4.01
C PHE A 203 13.28 -5.37 2.89
N ILE A 204 14.55 -5.35 2.44
CA ILE A 204 14.96 -4.48 1.33
C ILE A 204 14.21 -4.85 0.05
N ILE A 205 14.16 -6.15 -0.29
CA ILE A 205 13.45 -6.62 -1.49
C ILE A 205 11.96 -6.33 -1.38
N TYR A 206 11.35 -6.57 -0.22
CA TYR A 206 9.96 -6.21 0.04
C TYR A 206 9.71 -4.73 -0.22
N PHE A 207 10.53 -3.85 0.35
CA PHE A 207 10.34 -2.40 0.24
C PHE A 207 10.50 -1.90 -1.19
N ILE A 208 11.52 -2.37 -1.91
CA ILE A 208 11.71 -2.02 -3.33
C ILE A 208 10.55 -2.56 -4.17
N SER A 209 10.10 -3.78 -3.91
CA SER A 209 8.95 -4.38 -4.59
C SER A 209 7.66 -3.61 -4.32
N ALA A 210 7.46 -3.13 -3.08
CA ALA A 210 6.32 -2.30 -2.70
C ALA A 210 6.31 -0.95 -3.46
N VAL A 211 7.47 -0.31 -3.65
CA VAL A 211 7.58 0.91 -4.48
C VAL A 211 7.23 0.61 -5.94
N ALA A 212 7.64 -0.55 -6.46
CA ALA A 212 7.36 -0.94 -7.83
C ALA A 212 5.88 -1.35 -8.03
N GLU A 213 5.26 -2.01 -7.05
CA GLU A 213 3.84 -2.39 -7.06
C GLU A 213 2.92 -1.18 -7.09
N THR A 214 3.28 -0.12 -6.37
CA THR A 214 2.52 1.13 -6.37
C THR A 214 2.80 2.03 -7.57
N ASN A 215 3.48 1.55 -8.61
CA ASN A 215 3.85 2.30 -9.82
C ASN A 215 4.54 3.64 -9.55
N ARG A 216 5.23 3.79 -8.42
CA ARG A 216 5.92 5.04 -8.05
C ARG A 216 7.32 5.10 -8.61
N ALA A 217 7.77 6.31 -8.93
CA ALA A 217 9.15 6.54 -9.33
C ALA A 217 10.12 5.99 -8.24
N PRO A 218 11.17 5.27 -8.65
CA PRO A 218 11.78 5.19 -9.99
C PRO A 218 11.15 4.14 -10.95
N PHE A 219 10.14 3.39 -10.53
CA PHE A 219 9.48 2.31 -11.29
C PHE A 219 8.20 2.76 -12.01
N ASP A 220 8.03 4.05 -12.23
CA ASP A 220 6.88 4.69 -12.89
C ASP A 220 6.96 4.58 -14.43
N VAL A 221 6.97 3.35 -14.94
CA VAL A 221 7.03 3.09 -16.40
C VAL A 221 5.64 3.03 -17.02
N SER A 222 4.64 2.72 -16.22
CA SER A 222 3.24 2.66 -16.63
C SER A 222 2.63 4.03 -16.90
N GLU A 223 3.10 5.07 -16.20
CA GLU A 223 2.62 6.45 -16.28
C GLU A 223 3.59 7.39 -17.03
N GLY A 224 4.65 6.84 -17.59
CA GLY A 224 5.72 7.60 -18.21
C GLY A 224 5.24 8.59 -19.29
N GLU A 225 5.02 9.85 -18.88
CA GLU A 225 4.54 10.93 -19.79
C GLU A 225 5.36 11.05 -21.08
N SER A 226 6.66 10.78 -21.00
CA SER A 226 7.57 10.85 -22.15
C SER A 226 7.45 9.66 -23.10
N GLU A 227 6.89 8.51 -22.68
CA GLU A 227 6.81 7.28 -23.47
C GLU A 227 5.38 6.95 -23.92
N ILE A 228 4.40 7.04 -23.01
CA ILE A 228 3.04 6.53 -23.20
C ILE A 228 1.99 7.59 -22.84
N VAL A 229 2.32 8.87 -22.88
CA VAL A 229 1.45 10.04 -22.58
C VAL A 229 1.06 10.09 -21.09
N ALA A 230 0.23 9.19 -20.59
CA ALA A 230 -0.12 9.03 -19.17
C ALA A 230 -0.58 7.58 -18.83
N GLY A 231 -0.16 6.61 -19.63
CA GLY A 231 -0.42 5.20 -19.37
C GLY A 231 -1.90 4.81 -19.42
N PHE A 232 -2.33 3.95 -18.49
CA PHE A 232 -3.67 3.35 -18.49
C PHE A 232 -4.80 4.34 -18.20
N HIS A 233 -4.51 5.47 -17.54
CA HIS A 233 -5.50 6.48 -17.15
C HIS A 233 -5.59 7.67 -18.10
N VAL A 234 -4.94 7.64 -19.27
CA VAL A 234 -4.92 8.75 -20.27
C VAL A 234 -6.32 9.26 -20.59
N GLU A 235 -7.27 8.37 -20.76
CA GLU A 235 -8.64 8.70 -21.18
C GLU A 235 -9.56 9.05 -19.99
N TYR A 236 -9.10 8.88 -18.76
CA TYR A 236 -9.88 9.16 -17.56
C TYR A 236 -9.77 10.64 -17.16
N SER A 237 -10.91 11.26 -16.82
CA SER A 237 -10.99 12.64 -16.37
C SER A 237 -11.85 12.80 -15.11
N GLY A 238 -11.71 13.93 -14.43
CA GLY A 238 -12.54 14.27 -13.27
C GLY A 238 -12.44 13.28 -12.14
N MET A 239 -13.58 12.90 -11.58
CA MET A 239 -13.65 12.00 -10.42
C MET A 239 -13.15 10.59 -10.74
N ALA A 240 -13.36 10.06 -11.95
CA ALA A 240 -12.88 8.73 -12.33
C ALA A 240 -11.35 8.64 -12.30
N PHE A 241 -10.65 9.68 -12.72
CA PHE A 241 -9.19 9.81 -12.57
C PHE A 241 -8.77 9.92 -11.10
N ALA A 242 -9.50 10.72 -10.30
CA ALA A 242 -9.19 10.88 -8.88
C ALA A 242 -9.24 9.56 -8.10
N VAL A 243 -10.16 8.67 -8.46
CA VAL A 243 -10.31 7.35 -7.80
C VAL A 243 -9.08 6.47 -8.00
N PHE A 244 -8.45 6.47 -9.17
CA PHE A 244 -7.19 5.73 -9.38
C PHE A 244 -6.07 6.28 -8.50
N PHE A 245 -5.89 7.59 -8.46
CA PHE A 245 -4.91 8.23 -7.59
C PHE A 245 -5.17 7.94 -6.11
N LEU A 246 -6.42 7.99 -5.66
CA LEU A 246 -6.81 7.62 -4.31
C LEU A 246 -6.40 6.19 -3.97
N ALA A 247 -6.68 5.23 -4.87
CA ALA A 247 -6.31 3.83 -4.68
C ALA A 247 -4.80 3.65 -4.61
N GLU A 248 -4.05 4.33 -5.46
CA GLU A 248 -2.59 4.27 -5.49
C GLU A 248 -1.97 4.77 -4.18
N TYR A 249 -2.37 5.95 -3.68
CA TYR A 249 -1.87 6.46 -2.40
C TYR A 249 -2.36 5.63 -1.21
N ALA A 250 -3.58 5.08 -1.26
CA ALA A 250 -4.05 4.15 -0.24
C ALA A 250 -3.20 2.88 -0.19
N ASN A 251 -2.82 2.34 -1.35
CA ASN A 251 -1.90 1.20 -1.45
C ASN A 251 -0.49 1.55 -0.95
N MET A 252 0.04 2.76 -1.22
CA MET A 252 1.33 3.19 -0.62
C MET A 252 1.29 3.14 0.90
N ILE A 253 0.21 3.63 1.53
CA ILE A 253 0.06 3.57 2.97
C ILE A 253 -0.09 2.12 3.43
N LEU A 254 -0.86 1.29 2.71
CA LEU A 254 -1.09 -0.13 3.02
C LEU A 254 0.21 -0.93 3.02
N VAL A 255 1.02 -0.85 1.95
CA VAL A 255 2.29 -1.60 1.87
C VAL A 255 3.31 -1.12 2.90
N SER A 256 3.32 0.17 3.24
CA SER A 256 4.13 0.73 4.33
C SER A 256 3.65 0.23 5.70
N MET A 257 2.34 0.11 5.89
CA MET A 257 1.74 -0.47 7.09
C MET A 257 2.11 -1.94 7.25
N LEU A 258 2.01 -2.73 6.17
CA LEU A 258 2.45 -4.13 6.16
C LEU A 258 3.93 -4.26 6.47
N ALA A 259 4.79 -3.43 5.89
CA ALA A 259 6.23 -3.43 6.21
C ALA A 259 6.48 -3.19 7.70
N ALA A 260 5.75 -2.23 8.31
CA ALA A 260 5.86 -1.93 9.73
C ALA A 260 5.38 -3.08 10.61
N LEU A 261 4.28 -3.75 10.25
CA LEU A 261 3.74 -4.89 11.00
C LEU A 261 4.63 -6.13 10.88
N MET A 262 5.11 -6.42 9.67
CA MET A 262 5.85 -7.64 9.37
C MET A 262 7.30 -7.62 9.83
N PHE A 263 7.98 -6.47 9.73
CA PHE A 263 9.42 -6.40 9.95
C PHE A 263 9.82 -5.53 11.13
N LEU A 264 9.02 -4.52 11.48
CA LEU A 264 9.38 -3.50 12.48
C LEU A 264 8.56 -3.61 13.78
N GLY A 265 7.91 -4.74 14.03
CA GLY A 265 7.15 -4.95 15.26
C GLY A 265 5.87 -4.11 15.40
N GLY A 266 5.31 -3.59 14.30
CA GLY A 266 4.02 -2.90 14.31
C GLY A 266 3.88 -1.82 15.39
N TRP A 267 2.92 -1.97 16.29
CA TRP A 267 2.66 -1.05 17.42
C TRP A 267 3.58 -1.24 18.62
N LEU A 268 4.52 -2.19 18.58
CA LEU A 268 5.48 -2.40 19.66
C LEU A 268 6.47 -1.23 19.74
N SER A 269 6.81 -0.82 20.95
CA SER A 269 7.81 0.20 21.19
C SER A 269 9.22 -0.30 20.84
N PRO A 270 10.12 0.55 20.36
CA PRO A 270 11.52 0.17 20.11
C PRO A 270 12.28 -0.10 21.41
N VAL A 271 11.84 0.45 22.53
CA VAL A 271 12.45 0.33 23.83
C VAL A 271 11.43 -0.25 24.81
N GLU A 272 11.78 -1.30 25.53
CA GLU A 272 10.88 -2.01 26.45
C GLU A 272 10.27 -1.11 27.55
N PHE A 273 10.98 -0.04 27.92
CA PHE A 273 10.52 0.91 28.95
C PHE A 273 9.30 1.75 28.49
N LEU A 274 9.05 1.89 27.20
CA LEU A 274 7.98 2.73 26.66
C LEU A 274 6.71 1.89 26.45
N PRO A 275 5.53 2.45 26.71
CA PRO A 275 4.27 1.74 26.48
C PRO A 275 4.06 1.44 24.99
N ASN A 276 3.60 0.25 24.68
CA ASN A 276 3.18 -0.14 23.35
C ASN A 276 1.91 0.60 22.94
N GLY A 277 1.76 0.90 21.65
CA GLY A 277 0.55 1.55 21.16
C GLY A 277 0.60 1.99 19.71
N ALA A 278 -0.56 2.35 19.18
CA ALA A 278 -0.74 2.82 17.81
C ALA A 278 0.19 3.98 17.38
N PRO A 279 0.60 4.92 18.25
CA PRO A 279 1.54 5.99 17.84
C PRO A 279 2.86 5.47 17.26
N TRP A 280 3.41 4.37 17.81
CA TRP A 280 4.63 3.76 17.28
C TRP A 280 4.45 3.20 15.88
N LEU A 281 3.29 2.60 15.63
CA LEU A 281 2.93 2.12 14.30
C LEU A 281 2.91 3.26 13.29
N PHE A 282 2.23 4.37 13.60
CA PHE A 282 2.15 5.54 12.71
C PHE A 282 3.50 6.21 12.48
N ILE A 283 4.39 6.26 13.49
CA ILE A 283 5.74 6.80 13.32
C ILE A 283 6.55 5.93 12.35
N LYS A 284 6.51 4.60 12.49
CA LYS A 284 7.20 3.66 11.60
C LYS A 284 6.68 3.76 10.17
N VAL A 285 5.35 3.81 10.01
CA VAL A 285 4.71 4.00 8.69
C VAL A 285 5.10 5.34 8.08
N GLY A 286 5.07 6.43 8.85
CA GLY A 286 5.50 7.74 8.40
C GLY A 286 6.96 7.76 7.93
N PHE A 287 7.83 7.06 8.64
CA PHE A 287 9.24 6.88 8.26
C PHE A 287 9.39 6.14 6.92
N LEU A 288 8.66 5.04 6.73
CA LEU A 288 8.66 4.30 5.47
C LEU A 288 8.08 5.12 4.31
N LEU A 289 6.97 5.84 4.54
CA LEU A 289 6.40 6.74 3.55
C LEU A 289 7.37 7.86 3.16
N PHE A 290 8.16 8.38 4.10
CA PHE A 290 9.20 9.35 3.78
C PHE A 290 10.22 8.79 2.78
N PHE A 291 10.62 7.53 2.89
CA PHE A 291 11.49 6.90 1.88
C PHE A 291 10.85 6.81 0.49
N PHE A 292 9.54 6.55 0.39
CA PHE A 292 8.84 6.61 -0.90
C PHE A 292 9.00 8.00 -1.55
N LEU A 293 8.80 9.06 -0.75
CA LEU A 293 8.93 10.43 -1.25
C LEU A 293 10.37 10.77 -1.62
N TRP A 294 11.32 10.30 -0.81
CA TRP A 294 12.74 10.52 -1.04
C TRP A 294 13.22 9.80 -2.30
N PHE A 295 12.84 8.55 -2.50
CA PHE A 295 13.20 7.80 -3.70
C PHE A 295 12.67 8.48 -4.97
N ARG A 296 11.45 8.96 -4.94
CA ARG A 296 10.87 9.73 -6.05
C ARG A 296 11.68 10.99 -6.40
N ALA A 297 12.25 11.64 -5.42
CA ALA A 297 13.01 12.88 -5.61
C ALA A 297 14.46 12.66 -6.06
N THR A 298 15.04 11.48 -5.77
CA THR A 298 16.48 11.23 -5.92
C THR A 298 16.83 10.30 -7.07
N PHE A 299 16.04 9.24 -7.30
CA PHE A 299 16.38 8.24 -8.31
C PHE A 299 15.81 8.58 -9.68
N PRO A 300 16.61 8.39 -10.76
CA PRO A 300 16.10 8.47 -12.11
C PRO A 300 15.17 7.30 -12.42
N ARG A 301 14.29 7.47 -13.41
CA ARG A 301 13.39 6.42 -13.88
C ARG A 301 14.17 5.28 -14.52
N TYR A 302 13.78 4.04 -14.19
CA TYR A 302 14.30 2.84 -14.84
C TYR A 302 13.54 2.54 -16.14
N ARG A 303 14.23 1.87 -17.08
CA ARG A 303 13.60 1.37 -18.30
C ARG A 303 12.84 0.06 -18.01
N TYR A 304 11.78 -0.21 -18.76
CA TYR A 304 10.92 -1.37 -18.55
C TYR A 304 11.67 -2.72 -18.53
N ASP A 305 12.62 -2.92 -19.46
CA ASP A 305 13.44 -4.14 -19.52
C ASP A 305 14.33 -4.32 -18.28
N GLN A 306 14.85 -3.22 -17.70
CA GLN A 306 15.64 -3.24 -16.48
C GLN A 306 14.77 -3.62 -15.26
N ILE A 307 13.55 -3.08 -15.19
CA ILE A 307 12.60 -3.37 -14.13
C ILE A 307 12.23 -4.86 -14.16
N MET A 308 11.85 -5.40 -15.31
CA MET A 308 11.53 -6.81 -15.46
C MET A 308 12.72 -7.73 -15.14
N ARG A 309 13.93 -7.36 -15.59
CA ARG A 309 15.16 -8.10 -15.25
C ARG A 309 15.43 -8.10 -13.74
N LEU A 310 15.24 -6.97 -13.07
CA LEU A 310 15.45 -6.84 -11.62
C LEU A 310 14.50 -7.75 -10.83
N GLY A 311 13.21 -7.73 -11.14
CA GLY A 311 12.21 -8.59 -10.49
C GLY A 311 12.51 -10.08 -10.69
N TRP A 312 12.58 -10.53 -11.94
CA TRP A 312 12.69 -11.96 -12.27
C TRP A 312 14.08 -12.56 -12.05
N LYS A 313 15.15 -11.84 -12.40
CA LYS A 313 16.51 -12.40 -12.39
C LYS A 313 17.30 -12.10 -11.12
N VAL A 314 16.85 -11.13 -10.32
CA VAL A 314 17.56 -10.72 -9.10
C VAL A 314 16.71 -10.97 -7.86
N PHE A 315 15.53 -10.40 -7.77
CA PHE A 315 14.74 -10.46 -6.53
C PHE A 315 14.19 -11.86 -6.25
N ILE A 316 13.56 -12.51 -7.22
CA ILE A 316 13.01 -13.85 -7.00
C ILE A 316 14.11 -14.87 -6.63
N PRO A 317 15.26 -14.98 -7.32
CA PRO A 317 16.31 -15.90 -6.90
C PRO A 317 16.87 -15.58 -5.52
N ILE A 318 17.09 -14.31 -5.18
CA ILE A 318 17.62 -13.93 -3.85
C ILE A 318 16.63 -14.29 -2.75
N THR A 319 15.34 -14.01 -2.94
CA THR A 319 14.31 -14.35 -1.95
C THR A 319 14.22 -15.85 -1.74
N LEU A 320 14.25 -16.65 -2.80
CA LEU A 320 14.23 -18.12 -2.70
C LEU A 320 15.45 -18.67 -1.94
N VAL A 321 16.65 -18.19 -2.27
CA VAL A 321 17.88 -18.60 -1.57
C VAL A 321 17.81 -18.21 -0.09
N TRP A 322 17.31 -17.01 0.23
CA TRP A 322 17.21 -16.57 1.61
C TRP A 322 16.16 -17.34 2.40
N ILE A 323 15.03 -17.70 1.80
CA ILE A 323 14.00 -18.56 2.41
C ILE A 323 14.59 -19.93 2.78
N VAL A 324 15.34 -20.56 1.87
CA VAL A 324 16.01 -21.82 2.13
C VAL A 324 17.02 -21.67 3.27
N PHE A 325 17.81 -20.59 3.27
CA PHE A 325 18.75 -20.29 4.35
C PHE A 325 18.05 -20.18 5.71
N ILE A 326 16.94 -19.43 5.79
CA ILE A 326 16.14 -19.32 7.03
C ILE A 326 15.62 -20.69 7.45
N GLY A 327 15.08 -21.49 6.52
CA GLY A 327 14.58 -22.83 6.81
C GLY A 327 15.64 -23.76 7.41
N ILE A 328 16.88 -23.69 6.93
CA ILE A 328 18.01 -24.41 7.48
C ILE A 328 18.36 -23.89 8.89
N MET A 329 18.46 -22.56 9.05
CA MET A 329 18.79 -21.93 10.33
C MET A 329 17.79 -22.27 11.43
N MET A 330 16.51 -22.32 11.11
CA MET A 330 15.43 -22.69 12.06
C MET A 330 15.52 -24.16 12.55
N GLN A 331 16.19 -25.04 11.81
CA GLN A 331 16.42 -26.43 12.20
C GLN A 331 17.70 -26.61 13.02
N THR A 332 18.54 -25.59 13.11
CA THR A 332 19.80 -25.62 13.89
C THR A 332 19.60 -25.05 15.30
N SER A 333 20.66 -25.09 16.12
CA SER A 333 20.68 -24.50 17.47
C SER A 333 20.47 -22.96 17.48
N TYR A 334 20.53 -22.31 16.34
CA TYR A 334 20.29 -20.86 16.19
C TYR A 334 18.80 -20.48 16.13
N LYS A 335 17.90 -21.43 16.39
CA LYS A 335 16.44 -21.19 16.43
C LYS A 335 16.04 -20.02 17.33
N GLY A 336 16.80 -19.79 18.41
CA GLY A 336 16.55 -18.68 19.35
C GLY A 336 16.77 -17.26 18.79
N MET A 337 17.30 -17.11 17.56
CA MET A 337 17.37 -15.81 16.87
C MET A 337 16.05 -15.45 16.14
N PHE A 338 15.13 -16.42 16.03
CA PHE A 338 13.89 -16.29 15.27
C PHE A 338 12.63 -16.39 16.16
N HIS A 339 12.86 -16.44 17.50
CA HIS A 339 11.78 -16.48 18.50
C HIS A 339 12.02 -15.44 19.57
#